data_eeba760985f9ee204badcd0e3883dbd6
#
_entry.id   eeba760985f9ee204badcd0e3883dbd6
#
_cell.length_a   1.000
_cell.length_b   1.000
_cell.length_c   1.000
_cell.angle_alpha   90.00
_cell.angle_beta   90.00
_cell.angle_gamma   90.00
#
_symmetry.space_group_name_H-M   'P 1'
#
loop_
_entity.id
_entity.type
_entity.pdbx_description
1 polymer ?
#
loop_
_entity_poly.entity_id
_entity_poly.type
_entity_poly.pdbx_seq_one_letter_code
_entity_poly.pdbx_strand_id
1 'polypeptide(L)'
;MKKPSKKDVAFLAIIVVLVAAVATFSALWGVAYQKEKESEVYYNQKCAAFRLDNKHLSQGQIVFIGDSITDYYPLDDFYADLSLSVYNRGIGGDTTSGLLKRLDLSLFALKPTKVSLLIGINDIDTDVPNETLLANYKKILDEIKAKLPDAEVFCLSILPVNEDIARYKINCERTTQRVPVVNSAIQTLAEAHGYHFVNLYPLFDDGSHHLVKEYAAGDGLHLSHAGYEVWSAAFKPMLQ
;
A
#
# COMPACT_ATOMS: atom_id res chain seq x y z
N MET A 1 24.74 -13.63 58.47
CA MET A 1 24.60 -12.85 57.18
C MET A 1 24.07 -11.47 57.51
N LYS A 2 24.75 -10.40 57.11
CA LYS A 2 24.25 -9.03 57.30
C LYS A 2 23.02 -8.79 56.41
N LYS A 3 21.94 -8.21 56.92
CA LYS A 3 20.79 -7.78 56.11
C LYS A 3 21.25 -6.72 55.11
N PRO A 4 20.79 -6.76 53.85
CA PRO A 4 21.15 -5.76 52.83
C PRO A 4 20.71 -4.35 53.27
N SER A 5 21.51 -3.36 52.97
CA SER A 5 21.16 -1.96 53.25
C SER A 5 20.05 -1.48 52.29
N LYS A 6 19.33 -0.42 52.67
CA LYS A 6 18.31 0.21 51.78
C LYS A 6 18.89 0.59 50.41
N LYS A 7 20.18 0.97 50.37
CA LYS A 7 20.90 1.31 49.11
C LYS A 7 21.12 0.07 48.25
N ASP A 8 21.49 -1.06 48.85
CA ASP A 8 21.71 -2.32 48.13
C ASP A 8 20.38 -2.85 47.53
N VAL A 9 19.29 -2.72 48.29
CA VAL A 9 17.93 -3.11 47.81
C VAL A 9 17.49 -2.19 46.63
N ALA A 10 17.71 -0.87 46.76
CA ALA A 10 17.39 0.06 45.68
C ALA A 10 18.24 -0.19 44.41
N PHE A 11 19.54 -0.46 44.58
CA PHE A 11 20.44 -0.78 43.48
C PHE A 11 20.03 -2.08 42.77
N LEU A 12 19.67 -3.12 43.53
CA LEU A 12 19.18 -4.38 42.95
C LEU A 12 17.87 -4.18 42.20
N ALA A 13 16.95 -3.37 42.71
CA ALA A 13 15.69 -3.06 42.06
C ALA A 13 15.92 -2.34 40.71
N ILE A 14 16.87 -1.40 40.63
CA ILE A 14 17.25 -0.72 39.38
C ILE A 14 17.82 -1.74 38.37
N ILE A 15 18.68 -2.66 38.81
CA ILE A 15 19.23 -3.68 37.90
C ILE A 15 18.10 -4.57 37.36
N VAL A 16 17.16 -5.00 38.17
CA VAL A 16 16.03 -5.84 37.74
C VAL A 16 15.18 -5.10 36.70
N VAL A 17 14.89 -3.81 36.92
CA VAL A 17 14.15 -2.99 35.96
C VAL A 17 14.89 -2.85 34.65
N LEU A 18 16.21 -2.59 34.68
CA LEU A 18 17.03 -2.48 33.49
C LEU A 18 17.10 -3.80 32.70
N VAL A 19 17.26 -4.93 33.39
CA VAL A 19 17.26 -6.27 32.75
C VAL A 19 15.91 -6.56 32.10
N ALA A 20 14.81 -6.25 32.80
CA ALA A 20 13.47 -6.41 32.25
C ALA A 20 13.26 -5.50 30.99
N ALA A 21 13.71 -4.25 31.05
CA ALA A 21 13.64 -3.33 29.93
C ALA A 21 14.44 -3.82 28.71
N VAL A 22 15.66 -4.33 28.93
CA VAL A 22 16.47 -4.91 27.85
C VAL A 22 15.82 -6.16 27.26
N ALA A 23 15.26 -7.03 28.10
CA ALA A 23 14.59 -8.23 27.63
C ALA A 23 13.33 -7.92 26.80
N THR A 24 12.52 -6.95 27.25
CA THR A 24 11.34 -6.50 26.48
C THR A 24 11.72 -5.84 25.17
N PHE A 25 12.73 -4.97 25.16
CA PHE A 25 13.26 -4.35 23.95
C PHE A 25 13.77 -5.38 22.95
N SER A 26 14.55 -6.37 23.42
CA SER A 26 15.07 -7.45 22.57
C SER A 26 13.95 -8.31 21.98
N ALA A 27 12.90 -8.59 22.74
CA ALA A 27 11.74 -9.33 22.26
C ALA A 27 10.97 -8.53 21.18
N LEU A 28 10.71 -7.25 21.42
CA LEU A 28 10.05 -6.36 20.45
C LEU A 28 10.87 -6.20 19.16
N TRP A 29 12.18 -6.04 19.31
CA TRP A 29 13.10 -5.99 18.17
C TRP A 29 13.06 -7.29 17.35
N GLY A 30 13.09 -8.44 18.03
CA GLY A 30 13.00 -9.74 17.37
C GLY A 30 11.71 -9.91 16.57
N VAL A 31 10.57 -9.47 17.12
CA VAL A 31 9.27 -9.51 16.41
C VAL A 31 9.29 -8.57 15.20
N ALA A 32 9.79 -7.35 15.36
CA ALA A 32 9.88 -6.37 14.25
C ALA A 32 10.79 -6.88 13.12
N TYR A 33 11.96 -7.41 13.46
CA TYR A 33 12.91 -8.01 12.52
C TYR A 33 12.31 -9.20 11.77
N GLN A 34 11.56 -10.07 12.47
CA GLN A 34 10.91 -11.22 11.84
C GLN A 34 9.84 -10.77 10.85
N LYS A 35 9.02 -9.77 11.22
CA LYS A 35 7.99 -9.20 10.34
C LYS A 35 8.59 -8.56 9.09
N GLU A 36 9.68 -7.82 9.23
CA GLU A 36 10.40 -7.22 8.09
C GLU A 36 10.92 -8.31 7.14
N LYS A 37 11.52 -9.36 7.69
CA LYS A 37 12.02 -10.50 6.92
C LYS A 37 10.90 -11.24 6.19
N GLU A 38 9.75 -11.45 6.82
CA GLU A 38 8.59 -12.08 6.19
C GLU A 38 8.05 -11.21 5.04
N SER A 39 7.99 -9.90 5.22
CA SER A 39 7.60 -8.95 4.17
C SER A 39 8.56 -8.98 2.99
N GLU A 40 9.87 -9.03 3.24
CA GLU A 40 10.90 -9.15 2.19
C GLU A 40 10.78 -10.48 1.43
N VAL A 41 10.56 -11.57 2.13
CA VAL A 41 10.35 -12.90 1.52
C VAL A 41 9.11 -12.86 0.62
N TYR A 42 7.99 -12.31 1.10
CA TYR A 42 6.77 -12.18 0.34
C TYR A 42 6.97 -11.33 -0.94
N TYR A 43 7.58 -10.17 -0.80
CA TYR A 43 7.92 -9.30 -1.94
C TYR A 43 8.75 -10.04 -3.00
N ASN A 44 9.78 -10.76 -2.58
CA ASN A 44 10.65 -11.52 -3.48
C ASN A 44 9.90 -12.66 -4.17
N GLN A 45 9.01 -13.35 -3.46
CA GLN A 45 8.16 -14.41 -4.03
C GLN A 45 7.20 -13.84 -5.09
N LYS A 46 6.55 -12.71 -4.82
CA LYS A 46 5.69 -12.03 -5.81
C LYS A 46 6.48 -11.60 -7.04
N CYS A 47 7.65 -11.00 -6.85
CA CYS A 47 8.54 -10.64 -7.96
C CYS A 47 8.99 -11.86 -8.78
N ALA A 48 9.27 -12.98 -8.13
CA ALA A 48 9.61 -14.23 -8.82
C ALA A 48 8.42 -14.77 -9.63
N ALA A 49 7.22 -14.75 -9.06
CA ALA A 49 5.99 -15.12 -9.76
C ALA A 49 5.77 -14.23 -11.00
N PHE A 50 5.88 -12.91 -10.87
CA PHE A 50 5.74 -11.98 -11.99
C PHE A 50 6.74 -12.26 -13.12
N ARG A 51 7.99 -12.65 -12.80
CA ARG A 51 8.98 -13.06 -13.84
C ARG A 51 8.54 -14.30 -14.60
N LEU A 52 7.88 -15.25 -13.95
CA LEU A 52 7.37 -16.46 -14.58
C LEU A 52 6.16 -16.13 -15.45
N ASP A 53 5.20 -15.39 -14.90
CA ASP A 53 3.97 -14.98 -15.59
C ASP A 53 4.29 -14.20 -16.88
N ASN A 54 5.22 -13.26 -16.82
CA ASN A 54 5.58 -12.41 -17.95
C ASN A 54 6.09 -13.20 -19.18
N LYS A 55 6.45 -14.48 -19.02
CA LYS A 55 6.83 -15.36 -20.14
C LYS A 55 5.61 -15.81 -20.96
N HIS A 56 4.42 -15.74 -20.38
CA HIS A 56 3.20 -16.31 -20.93
C HIS A 56 2.09 -15.29 -21.14
N LEU A 57 2.16 -14.13 -20.46
CA LEU A 57 1.16 -13.07 -20.56
C LEU A 57 1.33 -12.24 -21.84
N SER A 58 0.22 -11.87 -22.43
CA SER A 58 0.19 -11.00 -23.60
C SER A 58 0.53 -9.55 -23.21
N GLN A 59 1.28 -8.86 -24.04
CA GLN A 59 1.50 -7.41 -23.92
C GLN A 59 0.27 -6.62 -24.35
N GLY A 60 0.22 -5.33 -24.02
CA GLY A 60 -0.84 -4.43 -24.47
C GLY A 60 -2.16 -4.56 -23.71
N GLN A 61 -2.15 -5.21 -22.58
CA GLN A 61 -3.32 -5.45 -21.74
C GLN A 61 -3.49 -4.36 -20.66
N ILE A 62 -4.38 -4.54 -19.72
CA ILE A 62 -4.60 -3.66 -18.57
C ILE A 62 -3.78 -4.16 -17.39
N VAL A 63 -3.04 -3.28 -16.73
CA VAL A 63 -2.27 -3.63 -15.52
C VAL A 63 -2.76 -2.81 -14.33
N PHE A 64 -3.14 -3.50 -13.26
CA PHE A 64 -3.37 -2.94 -11.94
C PHE A 64 -2.08 -3.09 -11.12
N ILE A 65 -1.50 -1.99 -10.69
CA ILE A 65 -0.24 -1.96 -9.96
C ILE A 65 -0.37 -1.15 -8.68
N GLY A 66 0.17 -1.66 -7.58
CA GLY A 66 0.03 -1.02 -6.27
C GLY A 66 0.49 -1.90 -5.12
N ASP A 67 -0.07 -1.65 -3.95
CA ASP A 67 0.19 -2.34 -2.69
C ASP A 67 -0.80 -3.50 -2.43
N SER A 68 -1.05 -3.80 -1.13
CA SER A 68 -1.96 -4.88 -0.71
C SER A 68 -3.41 -4.68 -1.17
N ILE A 69 -3.88 -3.45 -1.28
CA ILE A 69 -5.27 -3.18 -1.72
C ILE A 69 -5.43 -3.61 -3.18
N THR A 70 -4.39 -3.46 -3.99
CA THR A 70 -4.34 -4.00 -5.36
C THR A 70 -4.08 -5.50 -5.35
N ASP A 71 -3.15 -6.00 -4.53
CA ASP A 71 -2.75 -7.41 -4.47
C ASP A 71 -3.93 -8.34 -4.18
N TYR A 72 -4.80 -7.93 -3.26
CA TYR A 72 -5.96 -8.70 -2.82
C TYR A 72 -7.21 -8.48 -3.68
N TYR A 73 -7.13 -7.62 -4.69
CA TYR A 73 -8.27 -7.37 -5.57
C TYR A 73 -8.56 -8.61 -6.43
N PRO A 74 -9.74 -9.25 -6.30
CA PRO A 74 -10.12 -10.38 -7.12
C PRO A 74 -10.58 -9.91 -8.52
N LEU A 75 -9.61 -9.49 -9.36
CA LEU A 75 -9.88 -8.82 -10.64
C LEU A 75 -10.74 -9.67 -11.58
N ASP A 76 -10.59 -10.98 -11.55
CA ASP A 76 -11.37 -11.89 -12.40
C ASP A 76 -12.87 -11.85 -12.07
N ASP A 77 -13.24 -11.58 -10.82
CA ASP A 77 -14.65 -11.47 -10.41
C ASP A 77 -15.34 -10.25 -11.04
N PHE A 78 -14.57 -9.20 -11.36
CA PHE A 78 -15.12 -7.91 -11.77
C PHE A 78 -14.82 -7.51 -13.21
N TYR A 79 -13.76 -8.02 -13.81
CA TYR A 79 -13.24 -7.52 -15.09
C TYR A 79 -13.13 -8.59 -16.18
N ALA A 80 -13.63 -9.83 -15.93
CA ALA A 80 -13.54 -10.92 -16.89
C ALA A 80 -14.28 -10.69 -18.23
N ASP A 81 -15.20 -9.73 -18.27
CA ASP A 81 -16.00 -9.35 -19.44
C ASP A 81 -15.38 -8.21 -20.25
N LEU A 82 -14.24 -7.65 -19.84
CA LEU A 82 -13.52 -6.67 -20.64
C LEU A 82 -12.87 -7.32 -21.87
N SER A 83 -12.73 -6.57 -22.96
CA SER A 83 -12.08 -7.04 -24.18
C SER A 83 -10.57 -7.26 -23.99
N LEU A 84 -9.94 -6.50 -23.10
CA LEU A 84 -8.55 -6.67 -22.72
C LEU A 84 -8.44 -7.46 -21.41
N SER A 85 -7.43 -8.31 -21.30
CA SER A 85 -7.11 -9.01 -20.06
C SER A 85 -6.63 -8.02 -19.00
N VAL A 86 -6.90 -8.33 -17.74
CA VAL A 86 -6.51 -7.51 -16.60
C VAL A 86 -5.49 -8.27 -15.75
N TYR A 87 -4.34 -7.67 -15.49
CA TYR A 87 -3.26 -8.30 -14.73
C TYR A 87 -3.04 -7.61 -13.39
N ASN A 88 -3.07 -8.39 -12.31
CA ASN A 88 -2.76 -7.92 -10.98
C ASN A 88 -1.24 -7.88 -10.76
N ARG A 89 -0.71 -6.70 -10.47
CA ARG A 89 0.70 -6.45 -10.12
C ARG A 89 0.82 -5.72 -8.78
N GLY A 90 -0.14 -5.96 -7.87
CA GLY A 90 -0.06 -5.56 -6.47
C GLY A 90 0.92 -6.41 -5.69
N ILE A 91 1.55 -5.82 -4.66
CA ILE A 91 2.34 -6.54 -3.65
C ILE A 91 1.99 -6.00 -2.26
N GLY A 92 1.55 -6.88 -1.37
CA GLY A 92 1.22 -6.53 0.00
C GLY A 92 2.37 -5.83 0.73
N GLY A 93 2.07 -4.71 1.40
CA GLY A 93 3.05 -3.92 2.15
C GLY A 93 3.96 -3.03 1.29
N ASP A 94 3.77 -2.98 -0.04
CA ASP A 94 4.63 -2.18 -0.91
C ASP A 94 4.45 -0.68 -0.70
N THR A 95 5.52 0.06 -0.90
CA THR A 95 5.61 1.52 -0.80
C THR A 95 5.94 2.13 -2.16
N THR A 96 5.86 3.45 -2.27
CA THR A 96 6.30 4.15 -3.47
C THR A 96 7.76 3.84 -3.84
N SER A 97 8.64 3.70 -2.83
CA SER A 97 10.03 3.30 -3.01
C SER A 97 10.19 1.85 -3.47
N GLY A 98 9.37 0.93 -2.95
CA GLY A 98 9.35 -0.47 -3.35
C GLY A 98 8.87 -0.65 -4.78
N LEU A 99 7.79 0.05 -5.14
CA LEU A 99 7.22 0.04 -6.48
C LEU A 99 8.22 0.53 -7.55
N LEU A 100 8.97 1.60 -7.27
CA LEU A 100 10.03 2.10 -8.16
C LEU A 100 11.05 1.02 -8.52
N LYS A 101 11.41 0.14 -7.59
CA LYS A 101 12.42 -0.92 -7.82
C LYS A 101 11.93 -2.02 -8.75
N ARG A 102 10.61 -2.13 -8.97
CA ARG A 102 10.00 -3.22 -9.75
C ARG A 102 9.19 -2.78 -10.98
N LEU A 103 9.22 -1.50 -11.35
CA LEU A 103 8.48 -1.00 -12.53
C LEU A 103 8.86 -1.76 -13.80
N ASP A 104 10.14 -2.04 -14.05
CA ASP A 104 10.57 -2.81 -15.22
C ASP A 104 9.92 -4.19 -15.26
N LEU A 105 9.87 -4.88 -14.13
CA LEU A 105 9.31 -6.22 -14.01
C LEU A 105 7.78 -6.21 -14.06
N SER A 106 7.17 -5.32 -13.27
CA SER A 106 5.74 -5.39 -13.00
C SER A 106 4.89 -4.64 -14.01
N LEU A 107 5.47 -3.71 -14.76
CA LEU A 107 4.76 -2.83 -15.67
C LEU A 107 5.37 -2.82 -17.07
N PHE A 108 6.63 -2.41 -17.20
CA PHE A 108 7.22 -2.16 -18.52
C PHE A 108 7.42 -3.44 -19.34
N ALA A 109 7.68 -4.58 -18.71
CA ALA A 109 7.76 -5.87 -19.41
C ALA A 109 6.43 -6.26 -20.09
N LEU A 110 5.30 -5.80 -19.58
CA LEU A 110 3.95 -6.10 -20.11
C LEU A 110 3.48 -5.08 -21.16
N LYS A 111 4.13 -3.93 -21.27
CA LYS A 111 3.76 -2.83 -22.18
C LYS A 111 2.26 -2.59 -22.22
N PRO A 112 1.61 -2.32 -21.08
CA PRO A 112 0.17 -2.18 -21.01
C PRO A 112 -0.31 -0.99 -21.84
N THR A 113 -1.56 -1.06 -22.32
CA THR A 113 -2.27 0.08 -22.92
C THR A 113 -2.99 0.91 -21.87
N LYS A 114 -3.38 0.28 -20.74
CA LYS A 114 -4.02 0.97 -19.61
C LYS A 114 -3.35 0.55 -18.29
N VAL A 115 -3.14 1.51 -17.40
CA VAL A 115 -2.51 1.33 -16.09
C VAL A 115 -3.40 1.88 -15.01
N SER A 116 -3.75 1.06 -14.01
CA SER A 116 -4.38 1.47 -12.76
C SER A 116 -3.32 1.50 -11.66
N LEU A 117 -3.04 2.67 -11.11
CA LEU A 117 -2.00 2.88 -10.10
C LEU A 117 -2.62 3.33 -8.77
N LEU A 118 -2.49 2.51 -7.71
CA LEU A 118 -2.86 2.85 -6.34
C LEU A 118 -1.71 2.48 -5.40
N ILE A 119 -1.05 3.48 -4.81
CA ILE A 119 0.11 3.29 -3.93
C ILE A 119 0.25 4.48 -2.96
N GLY A 120 0.74 4.24 -1.75
CA GLY A 120 1.14 5.29 -0.82
C GLY A 120 0.61 5.13 0.60
N ILE A 121 -0.36 4.27 0.85
CA ILE A 121 -0.90 4.07 2.20
C ILE A 121 0.17 3.54 3.16
N ASN A 122 1.04 2.63 2.71
CA ASN A 122 2.13 2.09 3.52
C ASN A 122 3.24 3.12 3.77
N ASP A 123 3.48 4.05 2.85
CA ASP A 123 4.38 5.20 3.09
C ASP A 123 3.84 6.07 4.23
N ILE A 124 2.53 6.34 4.25
CA ILE A 124 1.87 7.13 5.29
C ILE A 124 1.93 6.38 6.64
N ASP A 125 1.61 5.10 6.65
CA ASP A 125 1.60 4.28 7.87
C ASP A 125 2.99 4.17 8.52
N THR A 126 4.02 4.00 7.70
CA THR A 126 5.42 3.92 8.15
C THR A 126 6.09 5.28 8.35
N ASP A 127 5.30 6.37 8.30
CA ASP A 127 5.74 7.74 8.55
C ASP A 127 6.78 8.29 7.56
N VAL A 128 6.78 7.79 6.33
CA VAL A 128 7.56 8.42 5.25
C VAL A 128 7.06 9.85 5.05
N PRO A 129 7.94 10.87 5.02
CA PRO A 129 7.53 12.25 4.79
C PRO A 129 6.76 12.42 3.47
N ASN A 130 5.71 13.27 3.45
CA ASN A 130 4.92 13.52 2.24
C ASN A 130 5.78 13.93 1.04
N GLU A 131 6.81 14.74 1.28
CA GLU A 131 7.77 15.16 0.25
C GLU A 131 8.46 13.96 -0.42
N THR A 132 8.91 12.99 0.38
CA THR A 132 9.58 11.78 -0.11
C THR A 132 8.59 10.89 -0.87
N LEU A 133 7.39 10.65 -0.32
CA LEU A 133 6.32 9.91 -0.97
C LEU A 133 6.01 10.53 -2.34
N LEU A 134 5.74 11.84 -2.39
CA LEU A 134 5.36 12.55 -3.61
C LEU A 134 6.50 12.65 -4.62
N ALA A 135 7.75 12.76 -4.16
CA ALA A 135 8.91 12.70 -5.05
C ALA A 135 9.05 11.33 -5.71
N ASN A 136 8.84 10.24 -4.95
CA ASN A 136 8.80 8.89 -5.50
C ASN A 136 7.63 8.70 -6.46
N TYR A 137 6.44 9.17 -6.08
CA TYR A 137 5.23 9.09 -6.92
C TYR A 137 5.46 9.81 -8.25
N LYS A 138 5.97 11.05 -8.21
CA LYS A 138 6.35 11.79 -9.41
C LYS A 138 7.32 11.00 -10.29
N LYS A 139 8.36 10.41 -9.70
CA LYS A 139 9.34 9.60 -10.43
C LYS A 139 8.70 8.37 -11.08
N ILE A 140 7.73 7.73 -10.42
CA ILE A 140 6.93 6.64 -11.03
C ILE A 140 6.23 7.15 -12.30
N LEU A 141 5.56 8.31 -12.22
CA LEU A 141 4.86 8.89 -13.35
C LEU A 141 5.81 9.32 -14.48
N ASP A 142 6.96 9.92 -14.13
CA ASP A 142 8.01 10.29 -15.10
C ASP A 142 8.51 9.06 -15.88
N GLU A 143 8.78 7.95 -15.18
CA GLU A 143 9.23 6.70 -15.82
C GLU A 143 8.14 6.06 -16.70
N ILE A 144 6.88 6.08 -16.24
CA ILE A 144 5.76 5.61 -17.07
C ILE A 144 5.66 6.46 -18.34
N LYS A 145 5.72 7.78 -18.21
CA LYS A 145 5.65 8.70 -19.36
C LYS A 145 6.76 8.45 -20.37
N ALA A 146 7.96 8.19 -19.87
CA ALA A 146 9.14 7.95 -20.73
C ALA A 146 9.09 6.59 -21.43
N LYS A 147 8.62 5.53 -20.76
CA LYS A 147 8.69 4.16 -21.27
C LYS A 147 7.39 3.66 -21.90
N LEU A 148 6.26 4.26 -21.56
CA LEU A 148 4.92 3.92 -22.03
C LEU A 148 4.16 5.19 -22.45
N PRO A 149 4.67 5.96 -23.44
CA PRO A 149 4.12 7.28 -23.81
C PRO A 149 2.66 7.24 -24.27
N ASP A 150 2.22 6.11 -24.80
CA ASP A 150 0.87 5.92 -25.34
C ASP A 150 -0.08 5.23 -24.35
N ALA A 151 0.39 4.85 -23.17
CA ALA A 151 -0.46 4.21 -22.17
C ALA A 151 -1.41 5.21 -21.51
N GLU A 152 -2.67 4.83 -21.40
CA GLU A 152 -3.66 5.55 -20.60
C GLU A 152 -3.45 5.19 -19.11
N VAL A 153 -3.20 6.20 -18.27
CA VAL A 153 -2.85 5.99 -16.86
C VAL A 153 -3.91 6.59 -15.95
N PHE A 154 -4.40 5.78 -15.03
CA PHE A 154 -5.36 6.14 -14.01
C PHE A 154 -4.66 6.12 -12.64
N CYS A 155 -4.41 7.31 -12.09
CA CYS A 155 -3.89 7.50 -10.74
C CYS A 155 -5.06 7.50 -9.77
N LEU A 156 -5.18 6.47 -8.95
CA LEU A 156 -6.28 6.33 -8.01
C LEU A 156 -5.95 7.02 -6.68
N SER A 157 -6.95 7.62 -6.05
CA SER A 157 -6.80 8.17 -4.72
C SER A 157 -6.51 7.06 -3.70
N ILE A 158 -5.62 7.33 -2.75
CA ILE A 158 -5.45 6.51 -1.54
C ILE A 158 -6.78 6.54 -0.77
N LEU A 159 -7.21 5.39 -0.27
CA LEU A 159 -8.49 5.22 0.41
C LEU A 159 -8.37 5.57 1.91
N PRO A 160 -9.51 5.89 2.58
CA PRO A 160 -9.51 6.05 4.03
C PRO A 160 -9.26 4.71 4.74
N VAL A 161 -8.96 4.77 6.03
CA VAL A 161 -8.84 3.61 6.93
C VAL A 161 -9.86 3.72 8.05
N ASN A 162 -10.23 2.62 8.71
CA ASN A 162 -11.19 2.61 9.81
C ASN A 162 -10.55 2.14 11.12
N GLU A 163 -10.40 3.07 12.06
CA GLU A 163 -9.79 2.83 13.38
C GLU A 163 -10.62 1.90 14.27
N ASP A 164 -11.94 2.00 14.20
CA ASP A 164 -12.83 1.27 15.09
C ASP A 164 -12.77 -0.25 14.86
N ILE A 165 -12.32 -0.65 13.67
CA ILE A 165 -12.19 -2.06 13.28
C ILE A 165 -10.72 -2.46 13.25
N ALA A 166 -9.79 -1.51 13.33
CA ALA A 166 -8.37 -1.74 13.09
C ALA A 166 -7.80 -2.80 14.03
N ARG A 167 -7.52 -3.97 13.51
CA ARG A 167 -6.61 -4.96 14.11
C ARG A 167 -5.15 -4.56 13.92
N TYR A 168 -4.87 -3.76 12.92
CA TYR A 168 -3.61 -3.06 12.76
C TYR A 168 -3.68 -1.75 13.53
N LYS A 169 -2.66 -1.51 14.36
CA LYS A 169 -2.41 -0.17 14.88
C LYS A 169 -1.79 0.68 13.76
N ILE A 170 -2.55 0.88 12.69
CA ILE A 170 -2.28 1.99 11.79
C ILE A 170 -2.43 3.24 12.65
N ASN A 171 -1.51 4.17 12.56
CA ASN A 171 -1.73 5.46 13.19
C ASN A 171 -2.81 6.19 12.38
N CYS A 172 -4.05 5.91 12.69
CA CYS A 172 -5.21 6.34 11.92
C CYS A 172 -5.37 7.84 11.96
N GLU A 173 -5.10 8.50 13.11
CA GLU A 173 -5.11 9.96 13.17
C GLU A 173 -4.17 10.57 12.11
N ARG A 174 -2.97 10.01 12.01
CA ARG A 174 -2.01 10.38 10.97
C ARG A 174 -2.56 10.12 9.57
N THR A 175 -3.14 8.95 9.35
CA THR A 175 -3.67 8.53 8.05
C THR A 175 -4.85 9.40 7.65
N THR A 176 -5.80 9.61 8.56
CA THR A 176 -6.97 10.48 8.35
C THR A 176 -6.58 11.90 7.97
N GLN A 177 -5.55 12.47 8.59
CA GLN A 177 -5.08 13.83 8.29
C GLN A 177 -4.26 13.90 6.99
N ARG A 178 -3.42 12.90 6.72
CA ARG A 178 -2.46 12.94 5.61
C ARG A 178 -3.05 12.51 4.27
N VAL A 179 -3.96 11.52 4.25
CA VAL A 179 -4.50 10.96 3.01
C VAL A 179 -5.14 12.03 2.13
N PRO A 180 -6.02 12.93 2.62
CA PRO A 180 -6.60 13.97 1.77
C PRO A 180 -5.54 14.92 1.18
N VAL A 181 -4.52 15.27 1.95
CA VAL A 181 -3.42 16.15 1.50
C VAL A 181 -2.60 15.49 0.40
N VAL A 182 -2.23 14.21 0.60
CA VAL A 182 -1.48 13.43 -0.38
C VAL A 182 -2.31 13.21 -1.64
N ASN A 183 -3.62 12.90 -1.52
CA ASN A 183 -4.50 12.73 -2.67
C ASN A 183 -4.61 14.00 -3.54
N SER A 184 -4.70 15.18 -2.91
CA SER A 184 -4.68 16.46 -3.65
C SER A 184 -3.38 16.66 -4.43
N ALA A 185 -2.24 16.28 -3.85
CA ALA A 185 -0.95 16.36 -4.52
C ALA A 185 -0.81 15.30 -5.64
N ILE A 186 -1.31 14.08 -5.44
CA ILE A 186 -1.36 13.03 -6.48
C ILE A 186 -2.20 13.50 -7.66
N GLN A 187 -3.36 14.12 -7.41
CA GLN A 187 -4.19 14.72 -8.46
C GLN A 187 -3.39 15.72 -9.30
N THR A 188 -2.72 16.66 -8.62
CA THR A 188 -1.87 17.66 -9.28
C THR A 188 -0.77 17.03 -10.15
N LEU A 189 -0.13 15.98 -9.63
CA LEU A 189 0.90 15.25 -10.37
C LEU A 189 0.33 14.50 -11.57
N ALA A 190 -0.81 13.82 -11.42
CA ALA A 190 -1.47 13.09 -12.50
C ALA A 190 -1.84 14.05 -13.66
N GLU A 191 -2.51 15.15 -13.33
CA GLU A 191 -2.93 16.17 -14.28
C GLU A 191 -1.73 16.79 -15.02
N ALA A 192 -0.63 17.09 -14.31
CA ALA A 192 0.60 17.61 -14.90
C ALA A 192 1.26 16.64 -15.90
N HIS A 193 1.04 15.32 -15.75
CA HIS A 193 1.53 14.30 -16.68
C HIS A 193 0.54 14.00 -17.83
N GLY A 194 -0.66 14.59 -17.79
CA GLY A 194 -1.75 14.29 -18.75
C GLY A 194 -2.42 12.93 -18.45
N TYR A 195 -2.40 12.50 -17.21
CA TYR A 195 -3.01 11.27 -16.70
C TYR A 195 -4.34 11.55 -16.00
N HIS A 196 -5.17 10.53 -15.89
CA HIS A 196 -6.44 10.63 -15.18
C HIS A 196 -6.24 10.48 -13.67
N PHE A 197 -6.79 11.40 -12.90
CA PHE A 197 -6.95 11.19 -11.46
C PHE A 197 -8.36 10.65 -11.19
N VAL A 198 -8.44 9.48 -10.57
CA VAL A 198 -9.72 8.83 -10.21
C VAL A 198 -9.92 8.93 -8.71
N ASN A 199 -10.78 9.84 -8.29
CA ASN A 199 -11.04 10.07 -6.88
C ASN A 199 -12.06 9.06 -6.33
N LEU A 200 -11.58 7.93 -5.86
CA LEU A 200 -12.40 6.92 -5.19
C LEU A 200 -12.66 7.26 -3.71
N TYR A 201 -11.85 8.13 -3.10
CA TYR A 201 -11.90 8.42 -1.66
C TYR A 201 -13.31 8.74 -1.15
N PRO A 202 -14.12 9.61 -1.79
CA PRO A 202 -15.46 9.94 -1.30
C PRO A 202 -16.45 8.77 -1.31
N LEU A 203 -16.21 7.73 -2.10
CA LEU A 203 -17.08 6.54 -2.15
C LEU A 203 -16.85 5.63 -0.95
N PHE A 204 -15.69 5.77 -0.31
CA PHE A 204 -15.23 4.95 0.81
C PHE A 204 -15.22 5.71 2.15
N ASP A 205 -15.45 7.02 2.13
CA ASP A 205 -15.48 7.87 3.32
C ASP A 205 -16.87 7.85 3.95
N ASP A 206 -16.95 7.56 5.25
CA ASP A 206 -18.20 7.59 6.03
C ASP A 206 -18.67 9.01 6.39
N GLY A 207 -17.96 10.04 5.93
CA GLY A 207 -18.17 11.45 6.24
C GLY A 207 -17.36 11.96 7.44
N SER A 208 -16.61 11.09 8.08
CA SER A 208 -15.68 11.40 9.19
C SER A 208 -14.23 11.07 8.84
N HIS A 209 -13.94 10.89 7.56
CA HIS A 209 -12.66 10.45 7.02
C HIS A 209 -12.27 9.01 7.39
N HIS A 210 -13.23 8.18 7.79
CA HIS A 210 -13.01 6.76 8.04
C HIS A 210 -13.56 5.91 6.89
N LEU A 211 -12.88 4.80 6.62
CA LEU A 211 -13.38 3.79 5.68
C LEU A 211 -14.72 3.27 6.16
N VAL A 212 -15.74 3.34 5.30
CA VAL A 212 -17.06 2.78 5.56
C VAL A 212 -16.91 1.33 6.03
N LYS A 213 -17.49 1.01 7.18
CA LYS A 213 -17.31 -0.26 7.87
C LYS A 213 -17.71 -1.48 7.01
N GLU A 214 -18.75 -1.34 6.21
CA GLU A 214 -19.24 -2.38 5.31
C GLU A 214 -18.24 -2.69 4.19
N TYR A 215 -17.47 -1.69 3.76
CA TYR A 215 -16.46 -1.84 2.71
C TYR A 215 -15.11 -2.26 3.23
N ALA A 216 -14.91 -2.24 4.56
CA ALA A 216 -13.68 -2.66 5.20
C ALA A 216 -13.64 -4.18 5.41
N ALA A 217 -12.50 -4.79 5.19
CA ALA A 217 -12.17 -6.08 5.77
C ALA A 217 -12.02 -5.96 7.29
N GLY A 218 -11.93 -7.10 8.00
CA GLY A 218 -11.90 -7.10 9.47
C GLY A 218 -10.66 -6.46 10.11
N ASP A 219 -9.78 -5.83 9.35
CA ASP A 219 -8.59 -5.12 9.79
C ASP A 219 -8.67 -3.59 9.63
N GLY A 220 -9.75 -3.09 9.01
CA GLY A 220 -9.99 -1.65 8.85
C GLY A 220 -9.13 -0.93 7.82
N LEU A 221 -8.28 -1.65 7.09
CA LEU A 221 -7.40 -1.13 6.03
C LEU A 221 -7.77 -1.69 4.66
N HIS A 222 -7.84 -3.03 4.57
CA HIS A 222 -8.13 -3.72 3.33
C HIS A 222 -9.63 -3.70 3.03
N LEU A 223 -9.98 -3.86 1.76
CA LEU A 223 -11.37 -3.87 1.33
C LEU A 223 -12.00 -5.25 1.51
N SER A 224 -13.27 -5.25 1.87
CA SER A 224 -14.15 -6.41 1.74
C SER A 224 -14.52 -6.63 0.27
N HIS A 225 -15.19 -7.74 -0.04
CA HIS A 225 -15.74 -7.95 -1.39
C HIS A 225 -16.68 -6.82 -1.80
N ALA A 226 -17.57 -6.36 -0.88
CA ALA A 226 -18.45 -5.22 -1.13
C ALA A 226 -17.67 -3.92 -1.43
N GLY A 227 -16.52 -3.70 -0.78
CA GLY A 227 -15.64 -2.59 -1.11
C GLY A 227 -15.09 -2.68 -2.54
N TYR A 228 -14.68 -3.86 -2.97
CA TYR A 228 -14.23 -4.06 -4.36
C TYR A 228 -15.38 -3.96 -5.38
N GLU A 229 -16.61 -4.30 -5.02
CA GLU A 229 -17.80 -4.03 -5.87
C GLU A 229 -17.99 -2.54 -6.11
N VAL A 230 -17.92 -1.72 -5.05
CA VAL A 230 -18.02 -0.25 -5.17
C VAL A 230 -16.90 0.30 -6.06
N TRP A 231 -15.65 -0.15 -5.85
CA TRP A 231 -14.52 0.26 -6.70
C TRP A 231 -14.76 -0.12 -8.15
N SER A 232 -15.09 -1.39 -8.41
CA SER A 232 -15.30 -1.87 -9.78
C SER A 232 -16.43 -1.13 -10.49
N ALA A 233 -17.55 -0.90 -9.81
CA ALA A 233 -18.69 -0.16 -10.37
C ALA A 233 -18.31 1.26 -10.81
N ALA A 234 -17.46 1.94 -10.03
CA ALA A 234 -17.00 3.29 -10.34
C ALA A 234 -15.90 3.33 -11.42
N PHE A 235 -15.02 2.33 -11.46
CA PHE A 235 -13.80 2.38 -12.28
C PHE A 235 -13.88 1.60 -13.59
N LYS A 236 -14.60 0.46 -13.63
CA LYS A 236 -14.70 -0.38 -14.82
C LYS A 236 -15.18 0.33 -16.10
N PRO A 237 -16.15 1.30 -16.04
CA PRO A 237 -16.54 2.04 -17.23
C PRO A 237 -15.42 2.83 -17.89
N MET A 238 -14.37 3.20 -17.13
CA MET A 238 -13.20 3.92 -17.65
C MET A 238 -12.21 3.00 -18.39
N LEU A 239 -12.37 1.69 -18.25
CA LEU A 239 -11.46 0.69 -18.84
C LEU A 239 -12.01 0.08 -20.14
N GLN A 240 -13.24 0.39 -20.49
CA GLN A 240 -13.92 -0.07 -21.71
C GLN A 240 -13.41 0.62 -22.99
#